data_ae6edcb47fdd112f0caf7c54467ccb4b
#
_entry.id   ae6edcb47fdd112f0caf7c54467ccb4b
#
_cell.length_a   1.000
_cell.length_b   1.000
_cell.length_c   1.000
_cell.angle_alpha   90.00
_cell.angle_beta   90.00
_cell.angle_gamma   90.00
#
_symmetry.space_group_name_H-M   'P 1'
#
loop_
_entity.id
_entity.type
_entity.pdbx_description
1 polymer ?
#
loop_
_entity_poly.entity_id
_entity_poly.type
_entity_poly.pdbx_seq_one_letter_code
_entity_poly.pdbx_strand_id
1 'polypeptide(L)'
;MTERLKEFQEVQRSLGALAARPVGIIQVPVDEIVGSVGRARYFPGGLRPGRGLTPSRVRRLVRALDQGEVLPPVLLYRIGHEYFIADGHHRVAAARLAGQQYVDAEVVAYLPEGHRPEDVVARERLLFEKRTGITTIVLHEVGQYPKLLRWIEDYRRESGHTSVRAAAREWYARIYVPTVHDPAFRHLLRRFPGRSAGDVFVYLADHKWILSKAAGRDVGMAAALRSFAEHVARAREPGGFARWLEGLASVLGSATRRATRPQAAARPAPGGGKGAGQGPPSRA
;
A
#
# COMPACT_ATOMS: atom_id res chain seq x y z
N MET A 1 15.18 -10.09 -19.63
CA MET A 1 16.34 -10.14 -18.71
C MET A 1 15.81 -10.26 -17.29
N THR A 2 16.23 -11.29 -16.56
CA THR A 2 15.73 -11.53 -15.19
C THR A 2 16.65 -10.74 -14.25
N GLU A 3 16.22 -9.56 -13.85
CA GLU A 3 17.02 -8.66 -13.04
C GLU A 3 17.03 -9.19 -11.59
N ARG A 4 18.24 -9.33 -11.02
CA ARG A 4 18.44 -9.69 -9.62
C ARG A 4 17.87 -8.59 -8.74
N LEU A 5 17.15 -8.96 -7.67
CA LEU A 5 16.65 -7.96 -6.71
C LEU A 5 17.80 -7.22 -6.04
N LYS A 6 17.65 -5.91 -5.92
CA LYS A 6 18.55 -5.04 -5.14
C LYS A 6 18.37 -5.29 -3.65
N GLU A 7 19.46 -5.20 -2.89
CA GLU A 7 19.39 -5.27 -1.42
C GLU A 7 19.24 -3.85 -0.87
N PHE A 8 18.18 -3.63 -0.11
CA PHE A 8 17.87 -2.32 0.48
C PHE A 8 19.03 -1.74 1.29
N GLN A 9 19.67 -2.56 2.14
CA GLN A 9 20.76 -2.12 3.00
C GLN A 9 22.01 -1.69 2.20
N GLU A 10 22.25 -2.24 1.00
CA GLU A 10 23.35 -1.79 0.12
C GLU A 10 23.06 -0.40 -0.42
N VAL A 11 21.84 -0.17 -0.92
CA VAL A 11 21.40 1.14 -1.41
C VAL A 11 21.40 2.18 -0.28
N GLN A 12 20.87 1.81 0.90
CA GLN A 12 20.88 2.68 2.07
C GLN A 12 22.30 3.10 2.46
N ARG A 13 23.25 2.15 2.52
CA ARG A 13 24.65 2.46 2.86
C ARG A 13 25.31 3.39 1.87
N SER A 14 24.99 3.29 0.58
CA SER A 14 25.56 4.16 -0.46
C SER A 14 25.06 5.61 -0.37
N LEU A 15 23.91 5.85 0.24
CA LEU A 15 23.29 7.16 0.37
C LEU A 15 23.54 7.83 1.73
N GLY A 16 24.15 7.12 2.68
CA GLY A 16 24.40 7.59 4.03
C GLY A 16 23.20 7.43 4.95
N ALA A 17 23.11 8.27 5.98
CA ALA A 17 22.00 8.24 6.93
C ALA A 17 20.68 8.63 6.26
N LEU A 18 19.64 7.82 6.47
CA LEU A 18 18.31 8.04 5.93
C LEU A 18 17.28 8.13 7.07
N ALA A 19 16.40 9.11 7.00
CA ALA A 19 15.25 9.23 7.89
C ALA A 19 14.03 8.50 7.29
N ALA A 20 13.39 7.65 8.07
CA ALA A 20 12.17 6.95 7.69
C ALA A 20 10.94 7.87 7.87
N ARG A 21 10.07 7.92 6.86
CA ARG A 21 8.82 8.69 6.87
C ARG A 21 7.69 7.82 6.34
N PRO A 22 6.60 7.60 7.09
CA PRO A 22 5.43 6.89 6.61
C PRO A 22 4.75 7.71 5.50
N VAL A 23 4.40 7.04 4.40
CA VAL A 23 3.64 7.62 3.26
C VAL A 23 2.17 7.20 3.33
N GLY A 24 1.89 6.08 4.02
CA GLY A 24 0.57 5.46 4.07
C GLY A 24 0.36 4.42 2.98
N ILE A 25 -0.92 4.03 2.77
CA ILE A 25 -1.28 3.03 1.77
C ILE A 25 -1.47 3.71 0.41
N ILE A 26 -0.70 3.22 -0.58
CA ILE A 26 -0.77 3.69 -1.95
C ILE A 26 -0.72 2.51 -2.93
N GLN A 27 -1.18 2.74 -4.16
CA GLN A 27 -0.93 1.80 -5.26
C GLN A 27 0.47 2.01 -5.81
N VAL A 28 1.27 0.95 -5.83
CA VAL A 28 2.65 0.98 -6.32
C VAL A 28 2.74 0.17 -7.61
N PRO A 29 3.31 0.73 -8.69
CA PRO A 29 3.57 -0.02 -9.90
C PRO A 29 4.46 -1.23 -9.58
N VAL A 30 4.05 -2.40 -10.04
CA VAL A 30 4.78 -3.65 -9.76
C VAL A 30 6.21 -3.60 -10.34
N ASP A 31 6.41 -2.88 -11.44
CA ASP A 31 7.70 -2.74 -12.11
C ASP A 31 8.68 -1.82 -11.36
N GLU A 32 8.18 -0.91 -10.51
CA GLU A 32 9.01 -0.05 -9.66
C GLU A 32 9.52 -0.78 -8.40
N ILE A 33 9.05 -2.01 -8.15
CA ILE A 33 9.50 -2.83 -7.02
C ILE A 33 10.76 -3.58 -7.46
N VAL A 34 11.93 -3.03 -7.15
CA VAL A 34 13.21 -3.50 -7.67
C VAL A 34 14.03 -4.30 -6.67
N GLY A 35 13.63 -4.32 -5.39
CA GLY A 35 14.48 -4.90 -4.35
C GLY A 35 13.74 -5.52 -3.18
N SER A 36 14.51 -5.94 -2.19
CA SER A 36 14.03 -6.53 -0.94
C SER A 36 14.87 -6.05 0.25
N VAL A 37 14.23 -6.00 1.41
CA VAL A 37 14.87 -5.67 2.69
C VAL A 37 15.37 -6.97 3.33
N GLY A 38 16.68 -7.17 3.36
CA GLY A 38 17.35 -8.29 4.02
C GLY A 38 17.14 -9.67 3.38
N ARG A 39 16.47 -9.76 2.22
CA ARG A 39 16.12 -11.03 1.59
C ARG A 39 16.45 -11.14 0.10
N ALA A 40 17.07 -10.12 -0.50
CA ALA A 40 17.37 -10.13 -1.94
C ALA A 40 18.19 -11.35 -2.38
N ARG A 41 19.12 -11.83 -1.54
CA ARG A 41 19.94 -13.04 -1.78
C ARG A 41 19.13 -14.33 -2.01
N TYR A 42 17.90 -14.40 -1.50
CA TYR A 42 17.02 -15.56 -1.68
C TYR A 42 16.29 -15.54 -3.02
N PHE A 43 16.43 -14.47 -3.80
CA PHE A 43 15.77 -14.25 -5.07
C PHE A 43 16.75 -13.96 -6.20
N PRO A 44 17.71 -14.85 -6.49
CA PRO A 44 18.79 -14.60 -7.46
C PRO A 44 18.29 -14.41 -8.91
N GLY A 45 17.07 -14.87 -9.19
CA GLY A 45 16.38 -14.71 -10.48
C GLY A 45 15.15 -13.82 -10.41
N GLY A 46 15.11 -12.86 -9.46
CA GLY A 46 13.92 -12.04 -9.24
C GLY A 46 12.83 -12.78 -8.45
N LEU A 47 11.63 -12.23 -8.40
CA LEU A 47 10.48 -12.78 -7.65
C LEU A 47 9.79 -13.93 -8.41
N ARG A 48 10.53 -14.94 -8.84
CA ARG A 48 9.96 -16.17 -9.44
C ARG A 48 9.70 -17.22 -8.37
N PRO A 49 8.63 -18.05 -8.53
CA PRO A 49 8.40 -19.18 -7.65
C PRO A 49 9.61 -20.13 -7.66
N GLY A 50 10.08 -20.51 -6.48
CA GLY A 50 11.27 -21.35 -6.32
C GLY A 50 12.00 -21.01 -5.01
N ARG A 51 13.32 -20.82 -5.06
CA ARG A 51 14.09 -20.44 -3.87
C ARG A 51 13.50 -19.17 -3.23
N GLY A 52 13.15 -19.24 -1.95
CA GLY A 52 12.62 -18.14 -1.17
C GLY A 52 11.10 -17.88 -1.30
N LEU A 53 10.41 -18.47 -2.28
CA LEU A 53 8.96 -18.40 -2.46
C LEU A 53 8.36 -19.80 -2.58
N THR A 54 7.40 -20.11 -1.71
CA THR A 54 6.66 -21.38 -1.76
C THR A 54 5.74 -21.40 -2.98
N PRO A 55 5.98 -22.28 -3.98
CA PRO A 55 5.22 -22.25 -5.24
C PRO A 55 3.72 -22.46 -5.05
N SER A 56 3.30 -23.31 -4.11
CA SER A 56 1.88 -23.55 -3.81
C SER A 56 1.20 -22.30 -3.25
N ARG A 57 1.91 -21.53 -2.41
CA ARG A 57 1.39 -20.28 -1.85
C ARG A 57 1.24 -19.21 -2.93
N VAL A 58 2.21 -19.08 -3.83
CA VAL A 58 2.12 -18.13 -4.96
C VAL A 58 0.96 -18.50 -5.87
N ARG A 59 0.82 -19.79 -6.28
CA ARG A 59 -0.30 -20.25 -7.12
C ARG A 59 -1.66 -20.01 -6.48
N ARG A 60 -1.79 -20.18 -5.16
CA ARG A 60 -3.04 -19.88 -4.45
C ARG A 60 -3.37 -18.39 -4.52
N LEU A 61 -2.38 -17.51 -4.33
CA LEU A 61 -2.57 -16.05 -4.41
C LEU A 61 -2.89 -15.59 -5.85
N VAL A 62 -2.29 -16.21 -6.88
CA VAL A 62 -2.66 -15.93 -8.27
C VAL A 62 -4.13 -16.27 -8.52
N ARG A 63 -4.60 -17.46 -8.10
CA ARG A 63 -6.00 -17.83 -8.23
C ARG A 63 -6.94 -16.87 -7.51
N ALA A 64 -6.58 -16.42 -6.31
CA ALA A 64 -7.34 -15.42 -5.57
C ALA A 64 -7.47 -14.10 -6.37
N LEU A 65 -6.36 -13.64 -6.96
CA LEU A 65 -6.37 -12.45 -7.83
C LEU A 65 -7.21 -12.64 -9.09
N ASP A 66 -7.13 -13.81 -9.74
CA ASP A 66 -7.94 -14.15 -10.93
C ASP A 66 -9.44 -14.22 -10.60
N GLN A 67 -9.80 -14.53 -9.36
CA GLN A 67 -11.17 -14.52 -8.83
C GLN A 67 -11.63 -13.13 -8.37
N GLY A 68 -10.79 -12.11 -8.53
CA GLY A 68 -11.09 -10.74 -8.10
C GLY A 68 -10.95 -10.50 -6.59
N GLU A 69 -10.33 -11.42 -5.84
CA GLU A 69 -10.07 -11.21 -4.42
C GLU A 69 -9.05 -10.09 -4.20
N VAL A 70 -9.35 -9.22 -3.22
CA VAL A 70 -8.44 -8.15 -2.81
C VAL A 70 -7.45 -8.70 -1.79
N LEU A 71 -6.16 -8.69 -2.16
CA LEU A 71 -5.10 -9.08 -1.24
C LEU A 71 -4.78 -7.94 -0.26
N PRO A 72 -4.37 -8.27 0.99
CA PRO A 72 -3.90 -7.25 1.92
C PRO A 72 -2.72 -6.47 1.36
N PRO A 73 -2.57 -5.17 1.71
CA PRO A 73 -1.43 -4.37 1.29
C PRO A 73 -0.09 -5.01 1.66
N VAL A 74 0.89 -4.91 0.77
CA VAL A 74 2.28 -5.30 1.05
C VAL A 74 2.99 -4.16 1.77
N LEU A 75 4.08 -4.43 2.50
CA LEU A 75 4.92 -3.39 3.10
C LEU A 75 6.13 -3.13 2.21
N LEU A 76 6.28 -1.88 1.76
CA LEU A 76 7.36 -1.47 0.90
C LEU A 76 8.15 -0.31 1.52
N TYR A 77 9.48 -0.36 1.40
CA TYR A 77 10.36 0.77 1.66
C TYR A 77 10.68 1.46 0.34
N ARG A 78 10.68 2.79 0.33
CA ARG A 78 10.99 3.60 -0.85
C ARG A 78 12.27 4.41 -0.65
N ILE A 79 13.17 4.33 -1.61
CA ILE A 79 14.32 5.23 -1.75
C ILE A 79 14.25 5.86 -3.15
N GLY A 80 14.08 7.18 -3.23
CA GLY A 80 13.87 7.86 -4.51
C GLY A 80 12.61 7.35 -5.22
N HIS A 81 12.79 6.70 -6.37
CA HIS A 81 11.72 6.10 -7.17
C HIS A 81 11.67 4.57 -7.05
N GLU A 82 12.57 3.98 -6.31
CA GLU A 82 12.69 2.53 -6.18
C GLU A 82 12.00 2.02 -4.92
N TYR A 83 11.29 0.88 -5.05
CA TYR A 83 10.62 0.22 -3.95
C TYR A 83 11.27 -1.11 -3.61
N PHE A 84 11.34 -1.41 -2.32
CA PHE A 84 11.96 -2.59 -1.74
C PHE A 84 10.96 -3.31 -0.85
N ILE A 85 10.79 -4.62 -1.05
CA ILE A 85 9.81 -5.40 -0.29
C ILE A 85 10.32 -5.64 1.12
N ALA A 86 9.63 -5.10 2.12
CA ALA A 86 9.84 -5.42 3.52
C ALA A 86 8.96 -6.60 3.95
N ASP A 87 7.68 -6.63 3.52
CA ASP A 87 6.79 -7.79 3.67
C ASP A 87 5.90 -7.98 2.43
N GLY A 88 5.48 -9.22 2.20
CA GLY A 88 4.56 -9.58 1.13
C GLY A 88 5.20 -10.10 -0.15
N HIS A 89 6.42 -10.64 -0.12
CA HIS A 89 7.11 -11.20 -1.29
C HIS A 89 6.25 -12.15 -2.13
N HIS A 90 5.45 -13.01 -1.49
CA HIS A 90 4.54 -13.92 -2.21
C HIS A 90 3.41 -13.16 -2.92
N ARG A 91 2.90 -12.08 -2.32
CA ARG A 91 1.84 -11.23 -2.91
C ARG A 91 2.36 -10.47 -4.11
N VAL A 92 3.55 -9.86 -4.01
CA VAL A 92 4.20 -9.18 -5.15
C VAL A 92 4.51 -10.16 -6.28
N ALA A 93 5.02 -11.36 -5.96
CA ALA A 93 5.26 -12.41 -6.96
C ALA A 93 3.97 -12.85 -7.65
N ALA A 94 2.89 -13.04 -6.90
CA ALA A 94 1.59 -13.38 -7.44
C ALA A 94 1.03 -12.27 -8.35
N ALA A 95 1.12 -11.02 -7.93
CA ALA A 95 0.69 -9.87 -8.73
C ALA A 95 1.43 -9.79 -10.08
N ARG A 96 2.76 -10.00 -10.07
CA ARG A 96 3.56 -10.08 -11.30
C ARG A 96 3.12 -11.19 -12.23
N LEU A 97 2.89 -12.39 -11.68
CA LEU A 97 2.45 -13.55 -12.47
C LEU A 97 1.03 -13.41 -13.01
N ALA A 98 0.14 -12.75 -12.26
CA ALA A 98 -1.21 -12.42 -12.69
C ALA A 98 -1.26 -11.21 -13.64
N GLY A 99 -0.12 -10.62 -14.00
CA GLY A 99 -0.06 -9.47 -14.91
C GLY A 99 -0.65 -8.18 -14.34
N GLN A 100 -0.75 -8.07 -13.00
CA GLN A 100 -1.22 -6.83 -12.37
C GLN A 100 -0.20 -5.71 -12.55
N GLN A 101 -0.70 -4.53 -12.90
CA GLN A 101 0.15 -3.33 -13.07
C GLN A 101 0.52 -2.70 -11.73
N TYR A 102 -0.32 -2.86 -10.70
CA TYR A 102 -0.17 -2.24 -9.38
C TYR A 102 -0.43 -3.25 -8.27
N VAL A 103 0.17 -2.97 -7.11
CA VAL A 103 -0.16 -3.60 -5.84
C VAL A 103 -0.50 -2.52 -4.81
N ASP A 104 -1.43 -2.84 -3.93
CA ASP A 104 -1.70 -2.02 -2.76
C ASP A 104 -0.56 -2.19 -1.77
N ALA A 105 0.04 -1.10 -1.33
CA ALA A 105 1.21 -1.12 -0.47
C ALA A 105 1.14 -0.06 0.63
N GLU A 106 1.45 -0.47 1.85
CA GLU A 106 1.88 0.45 2.89
C GLU A 106 3.32 0.85 2.59
N VAL A 107 3.59 2.15 2.46
CA VAL A 107 4.90 2.65 2.05
C VAL A 107 5.55 3.48 3.14
N VAL A 108 6.82 3.17 3.43
CA VAL A 108 7.72 3.99 4.23
C VAL A 108 8.82 4.55 3.32
N ALA A 109 8.88 5.88 3.17
CA ALA A 109 9.93 6.55 2.40
C ALA A 109 11.16 6.78 3.26
N TYR A 110 12.33 6.46 2.73
CA TYR A 110 13.62 6.73 3.32
C TYR A 110 14.28 7.89 2.57
N LEU A 111 14.55 8.98 3.29
CA LEU A 111 15.09 10.22 2.77
C LEU A 111 16.47 10.47 3.37
N PRO A 112 17.46 10.95 2.58
CA PRO A 112 18.77 11.33 3.11
C PRO A 112 18.62 12.34 4.26
N GLU A 113 19.36 12.11 5.35
CA GLU A 113 19.43 13.08 6.44
C GLU A 113 19.97 14.41 5.91
N GLY A 114 19.33 15.51 6.33
CA GLY A 114 19.64 16.85 5.84
C GLY A 114 18.74 17.37 4.72
N HIS A 115 17.90 16.52 4.11
CA HIS A 115 16.83 17.01 3.24
C HIS A 115 15.60 17.31 4.09
N ARG A 116 15.22 18.59 4.15
CA ARG A 116 13.96 18.98 4.77
C ARG A 116 12.80 18.33 4.00
N PRO A 117 11.74 17.88 4.67
CA PRO A 117 10.55 17.38 3.98
C PRO A 117 10.04 18.36 2.91
N GLU A 118 10.14 19.67 3.18
CA GLU A 118 9.74 20.75 2.29
C GLU A 118 10.53 20.75 0.98
N ASP A 119 11.85 20.46 1.03
CA ASP A 119 12.71 20.40 -0.16
C ASP A 119 12.34 19.20 -1.05
N VAL A 120 11.95 18.08 -0.42
CA VAL A 120 11.46 16.89 -1.14
C VAL A 120 10.14 17.18 -1.81
N VAL A 121 9.19 17.79 -1.07
CA VAL A 121 7.87 18.19 -1.58
C VAL A 121 8.04 19.19 -2.74
N ALA A 122 8.93 20.18 -2.60
CA ALA A 122 9.20 21.15 -3.66
C ALA A 122 9.72 20.48 -4.95
N ARG A 123 10.61 19.49 -4.82
CA ARG A 123 11.10 18.71 -5.96
C ARG A 123 10.00 17.86 -6.59
N GLU A 124 9.20 17.16 -5.78
CA GLU A 124 8.05 16.39 -6.25
C GLU A 124 7.04 17.28 -7.00
N ARG A 125 6.79 18.50 -6.48
CA ARG A 125 5.95 19.51 -7.10
C ARG A 125 6.45 19.89 -8.49
N LEU A 126 7.72 20.24 -8.62
CA LEU A 126 8.32 20.60 -9.91
C LEU A 126 8.17 19.49 -10.96
N LEU A 127 8.38 18.24 -10.56
CA LEU A 127 8.19 17.08 -11.45
C LEU A 127 6.73 16.91 -11.85
N PHE A 128 5.80 17.06 -10.91
CA PHE A 128 4.37 17.02 -11.16
C PHE A 128 3.93 18.11 -12.13
N GLU A 129 4.30 19.36 -11.87
CA GLU A 129 3.99 20.52 -12.72
C GLU A 129 4.54 20.34 -14.14
N LYS A 130 5.79 19.87 -14.27
CA LYS A 130 6.43 19.60 -15.57
C LYS A 130 5.67 18.53 -16.37
N ARG A 131 5.17 17.47 -15.72
CA ARG A 131 4.47 16.37 -16.39
C ARG A 131 3.02 16.69 -16.71
N THR A 132 2.31 17.35 -15.81
CA THR A 132 0.87 17.58 -15.91
C THR A 132 0.50 18.96 -16.47
N GLY A 133 1.33 19.96 -16.24
CA GLY A 133 1.02 21.36 -16.50
C GLY A 133 0.10 22.00 -15.44
N ILE A 134 -0.23 21.29 -14.34
CA ILE A 134 -1.05 21.79 -13.24
C ILE A 134 -0.13 22.41 -12.19
N THR A 135 -0.28 23.72 -11.96
CA THR A 135 0.53 24.50 -11.01
C THR A 135 -0.26 24.97 -9.79
N THR A 136 -1.57 24.80 -9.81
CA THR A 136 -2.50 25.35 -8.81
C THR A 136 -2.72 24.41 -7.61
N ILE A 137 -2.37 23.14 -7.73
CA ILE A 137 -2.50 22.18 -6.63
C ILE A 137 -1.27 22.29 -5.72
N VAL A 138 -1.51 22.64 -4.46
CA VAL A 138 -0.48 22.72 -3.43
C VAL A 138 -0.64 21.53 -2.47
N LEU A 139 0.44 20.78 -2.25
CA LEU A 139 0.52 19.64 -1.32
C LEU A 139 1.71 19.85 -0.38
N HIS A 140 1.56 19.42 0.88
CA HIS A 140 2.57 19.66 1.92
C HIS A 140 3.24 18.38 2.42
N GLU A 141 2.78 17.21 2.00
CA GLU A 141 3.33 15.94 2.46
C GLU A 141 4.13 15.24 1.36
N VAL A 142 5.26 14.66 1.78
CA VAL A 142 6.12 13.86 0.89
C VAL A 142 5.34 12.69 0.31
N GLY A 143 5.45 12.49 -1.00
CA GLY A 143 4.81 11.38 -1.71
C GLY A 143 3.41 11.68 -2.24
N GLN A 144 2.79 12.80 -1.86
CA GLN A 144 1.45 13.13 -2.35
C GLN A 144 1.43 13.55 -3.82
N TYR A 145 2.43 14.30 -4.32
CA TYR A 145 2.51 14.65 -5.74
C TYR A 145 2.72 13.43 -6.65
N PRO A 146 3.62 12.49 -6.36
CA PRO A 146 3.72 11.22 -7.08
C PRO A 146 2.42 10.41 -7.08
N LYS A 147 1.72 10.37 -5.95
CA LYS A 147 0.42 9.70 -5.82
C LYS A 147 -0.63 10.33 -6.74
N LEU A 148 -0.73 11.67 -6.72
CA LEU A 148 -1.66 12.41 -7.56
C LEU A 148 -1.35 12.24 -9.06
N LEU A 149 -0.06 12.25 -9.43
CA LEU A 149 0.38 11.98 -10.80
C LEU A 149 -0.05 10.59 -11.26
N ARG A 150 0.04 9.59 -10.39
CA ARG A 150 -0.38 8.23 -10.69
C ARG A 150 -1.87 8.13 -10.98
N TRP A 151 -2.72 8.77 -10.18
CA TRP A 151 -4.17 8.81 -10.44
C TRP A 151 -4.50 9.48 -11.78
N ILE A 152 -3.73 10.50 -12.17
CA ILE A 152 -3.87 11.14 -13.48
C ILE A 152 -3.43 10.18 -14.61
N GLU A 153 -2.39 9.40 -14.39
CA GLU A 153 -1.93 8.39 -15.36
C GLU A 153 -2.93 7.22 -15.48
N ASP A 154 -3.58 6.83 -14.38
CA ASP A 154 -4.68 5.86 -14.39
C ASP A 154 -5.88 6.41 -15.18
N TYR A 155 -6.30 7.63 -14.88
CA TYR A 155 -7.34 8.33 -15.63
C TYR A 155 -7.00 8.42 -17.12
N ARG A 156 -5.74 8.70 -17.48
CA ARG A 156 -5.28 8.71 -18.87
C ARG A 156 -5.53 7.39 -19.59
N ARG A 157 -5.25 6.27 -18.91
CA ARG A 157 -5.44 4.92 -19.47
C ARG A 157 -6.92 4.58 -19.65
N GLU A 158 -7.72 4.89 -18.66
CA GLU A 158 -9.18 4.64 -18.65
C GLU A 158 -9.93 5.50 -19.69
N SER A 159 -9.52 6.77 -19.85
CA SER A 159 -10.16 7.71 -20.78
C SER A 159 -9.57 7.72 -22.20
N GLY A 160 -8.53 6.90 -22.45
CA GLY A 160 -7.93 6.76 -23.78
C GLY A 160 -7.09 7.96 -24.24
N HIS A 161 -6.70 8.85 -23.33
CA HIS A 161 -5.85 10.00 -23.70
C HIS A 161 -4.44 9.57 -24.11
N THR A 162 -3.92 10.17 -25.16
CA THR A 162 -2.56 9.89 -25.66
C THR A 162 -1.47 10.56 -24.83
N SER A 163 -1.77 11.68 -24.14
CA SER A 163 -0.78 12.39 -23.33
C SER A 163 -1.24 12.61 -21.89
N VAL A 164 -0.26 12.57 -20.96
CA VAL A 164 -0.50 12.87 -19.54
C VAL A 164 -1.04 14.30 -19.35
N ARG A 165 -0.59 15.27 -20.12
CA ARG A 165 -1.08 16.67 -20.03
C ARG A 165 -2.54 16.82 -20.45
N ALA A 166 -2.97 16.12 -21.50
CA ALA A 166 -4.37 16.14 -21.92
C ALA A 166 -5.27 15.51 -20.85
N ALA A 167 -4.88 14.34 -20.35
CA ALA A 167 -5.56 13.66 -19.25
C ALA A 167 -5.60 14.52 -17.98
N ALA A 168 -4.47 15.12 -17.61
CA ALA A 168 -4.36 15.98 -16.44
C ALA A 168 -5.31 17.18 -16.50
N ARG A 169 -5.42 17.82 -17.66
CA ARG A 169 -6.33 18.95 -17.88
C ARG A 169 -7.78 18.54 -17.69
N GLU A 170 -8.17 17.41 -18.29
CA GLU A 170 -9.55 16.92 -18.18
C GLU A 170 -9.85 16.42 -16.76
N TRP A 171 -8.95 15.65 -16.15
CA TRP A 171 -9.05 15.19 -14.78
C TRP A 171 -9.20 16.36 -13.79
N TYR A 172 -8.37 17.40 -13.98
CA TYR A 172 -8.43 18.62 -13.18
C TYR A 172 -9.80 19.30 -13.28
N ALA A 173 -10.29 19.48 -14.51
CA ALA A 173 -11.57 20.15 -14.75
C ALA A 173 -12.79 19.32 -14.31
N ARG A 174 -12.75 17.99 -14.48
CA ARG A 174 -13.91 17.12 -14.23
C ARG A 174 -13.94 16.50 -12.83
N ILE A 175 -12.79 16.35 -12.20
CA ILE A 175 -12.70 15.65 -10.90
C ILE A 175 -12.23 16.60 -9.81
N TYR A 176 -11.05 17.21 -9.96
CA TYR A 176 -10.46 18.02 -8.91
C TYR A 176 -11.28 19.29 -8.63
N VAL A 177 -11.48 20.12 -9.64
CA VAL A 177 -12.16 21.42 -9.48
C VAL A 177 -13.56 21.26 -8.92
N PRO A 178 -14.45 20.42 -9.47
CA PRO A 178 -15.80 20.25 -8.91
C PRO A 178 -15.78 19.76 -7.46
N THR A 179 -14.83 18.87 -7.12
CA THR A 179 -14.71 18.35 -5.76
C THR A 179 -14.31 19.42 -4.76
N VAL A 180 -13.25 20.20 -5.05
CA VAL A 180 -12.76 21.21 -4.10
C VAL A 180 -13.66 22.43 -3.99
N HIS A 181 -14.52 22.67 -4.98
CA HIS A 181 -15.53 23.73 -4.95
C HIS A 181 -16.87 23.28 -4.38
N ASP A 182 -17.05 22.00 -4.11
CA ASP A 182 -18.25 21.49 -3.43
C ASP A 182 -18.41 22.15 -2.05
N PRO A 183 -19.60 22.65 -1.69
CA PRO A 183 -19.85 23.26 -0.39
C PRO A 183 -19.51 22.32 0.79
N ALA A 184 -19.79 21.03 0.67
CA ALA A 184 -19.45 20.04 1.70
C ALA A 184 -17.93 19.88 1.85
N PHE A 185 -17.18 19.88 0.73
CA PHE A 185 -15.72 19.84 0.77
C PHE A 185 -15.15 21.11 1.43
N ARG A 186 -15.65 22.28 1.09
CA ARG A 186 -15.23 23.54 1.71
C ARG A 186 -15.55 23.59 3.23
N HIS A 187 -16.66 22.99 3.64
CA HIS A 187 -16.96 22.83 5.05
C HIS A 187 -15.98 21.85 5.73
N LEU A 188 -15.69 20.75 5.06
CA LEU A 188 -14.73 19.76 5.53
C LEU A 188 -13.31 20.33 5.66
N LEU A 189 -12.86 21.13 4.68
CA LEU A 189 -11.53 21.76 4.68
C LEU A 189 -11.27 22.58 5.96
N ARG A 190 -12.28 23.24 6.50
CA ARG A 190 -12.17 24.02 7.77
C ARG A 190 -11.82 23.13 8.98
N ARG A 191 -12.02 21.82 8.89
CA ARG A 191 -11.64 20.86 9.93
C ARG A 191 -10.17 20.47 9.88
N PHE A 192 -9.44 20.92 8.87
CA PHE A 192 -8.02 20.63 8.66
C PHE A 192 -7.19 21.92 8.64
N PRO A 193 -7.02 22.60 9.81
CA PRO A 193 -6.25 23.83 9.86
C PRO A 193 -4.80 23.58 9.41
N GLY A 194 -4.25 24.49 8.60
CA GLY A 194 -2.91 24.37 8.05
C GLY A 194 -2.75 23.41 6.86
N ARG A 195 -3.84 22.76 6.41
CA ARG A 195 -3.83 21.92 5.21
C ARG A 195 -4.42 22.65 4.01
N SER A 196 -3.87 22.38 2.83
CA SER A 196 -4.40 22.91 1.59
C SER A 196 -5.63 22.11 1.12
N ALA A 197 -6.38 22.66 0.17
CA ALA A 197 -7.43 21.91 -0.51
C ALA A 197 -6.87 20.66 -1.23
N GLY A 198 -5.65 20.73 -1.73
CA GLY A 198 -4.96 19.59 -2.32
C GLY A 198 -4.71 18.46 -1.33
N ASP A 199 -4.19 18.77 -0.13
CA ASP A 199 -3.97 17.77 0.92
C ASP A 199 -5.27 17.05 1.29
N VAL A 200 -6.35 17.82 1.53
CA VAL A 200 -7.65 17.26 1.91
C VAL A 200 -8.28 16.47 0.76
N PHE A 201 -8.04 16.89 -0.49
CA PHE A 201 -8.46 16.12 -1.67
C PHE A 201 -7.76 14.75 -1.72
N VAL A 202 -6.46 14.70 -1.44
CA VAL A 202 -5.71 13.43 -1.38
C VAL A 202 -6.28 12.52 -0.30
N TYR A 203 -6.58 13.04 0.91
CA TYR A 203 -7.20 12.25 1.98
C TYR A 203 -8.58 11.71 1.58
N LEU A 204 -9.41 12.54 0.92
CA LEU A 204 -10.70 12.13 0.41
C LEU A 204 -10.59 11.03 -0.65
N ALA A 205 -9.62 11.14 -1.55
CA ALA A 205 -9.40 10.14 -2.57
C ALA A 205 -8.89 8.81 -2.00
N ASP A 206 -8.06 8.84 -0.95
CA ASP A 206 -7.69 7.64 -0.19
C ASP A 206 -8.92 7.00 0.47
N HIS A 207 -9.78 7.80 1.08
CA HIS A 207 -11.02 7.32 1.68
C HIS A 207 -11.95 6.70 0.63
N LYS A 208 -12.11 7.35 -0.54
CA LYS A 208 -12.86 6.80 -1.68
C LYS A 208 -12.33 5.43 -2.09
N TRP A 209 -11.01 5.31 -2.19
CA TRP A 209 -10.38 4.05 -2.56
C TRP A 209 -10.70 2.94 -1.55
N ILE A 210 -10.57 3.20 -0.23
CA ILE A 210 -10.90 2.24 0.83
C ILE A 210 -12.36 1.80 0.73
N LEU A 211 -13.29 2.76 0.56
CA LEU A 211 -14.71 2.46 0.43
C LEU A 211 -15.00 1.63 -0.82
N SER A 212 -14.36 1.96 -1.95
CA SER A 212 -14.56 1.24 -3.20
C SER A 212 -14.07 -0.20 -3.09
N LYS A 213 -12.93 -0.42 -2.43
CA LYS A 213 -12.42 -1.77 -2.14
C LYS A 213 -13.35 -2.56 -1.22
N ALA A 214 -13.85 -1.95 -0.16
CA ALA A 214 -14.79 -2.60 0.76
C ALA A 214 -16.14 -2.94 0.08
N ALA A 215 -16.59 -2.09 -0.84
CA ALA A 215 -17.84 -2.28 -1.57
C ALA A 215 -17.72 -3.18 -2.82
N GLY A 216 -16.48 -3.54 -3.23
CA GLY A 216 -16.23 -4.29 -4.47
C GLY A 216 -16.60 -3.53 -5.76
N ARG A 217 -16.82 -2.20 -5.70
CA ARG A 217 -17.19 -1.33 -6.82
C ARG A 217 -16.76 0.10 -6.56
N ASP A 218 -16.66 0.92 -7.61
CA ASP A 218 -16.43 2.36 -7.44
C ASP A 218 -17.62 3.04 -6.75
N VAL A 219 -17.37 3.72 -5.63
CA VAL A 219 -18.42 4.45 -4.87
C VAL A 219 -18.63 5.88 -5.36
N GLY A 220 -17.77 6.37 -6.24
CA GLY A 220 -17.82 7.75 -6.73
C GLY A 220 -17.38 8.80 -5.69
N MET A 221 -16.97 9.98 -6.18
CA MET A 221 -16.39 11.03 -5.34
C MET A 221 -17.43 11.65 -4.38
N ALA A 222 -18.66 11.85 -4.84
CA ALA A 222 -19.72 12.45 -4.01
C ALA A 222 -20.12 11.57 -2.82
N ALA A 223 -20.20 10.25 -3.00
CA ALA A 223 -20.48 9.32 -1.90
C ALA A 223 -19.31 9.25 -0.92
N ALA A 224 -18.08 9.23 -1.44
CA ALA A 224 -16.88 9.27 -0.61
C ALA A 224 -16.80 10.55 0.21
N LEU A 225 -17.14 11.72 -0.36
CA LEU A 225 -17.15 12.99 0.35
C LEU A 225 -18.15 13.00 1.52
N ARG A 226 -19.36 12.49 1.32
CA ARG A 226 -20.35 12.37 2.41
C ARG A 226 -19.84 11.47 3.53
N SER A 227 -19.37 10.28 3.18
CA SER A 227 -18.82 9.32 4.16
C SER A 227 -17.60 9.89 4.90
N PHE A 228 -16.71 10.59 4.17
CA PHE A 228 -15.54 11.21 4.77
C PHE A 228 -15.91 12.32 5.76
N ALA A 229 -16.86 13.20 5.38
CA ALA A 229 -17.35 14.26 6.25
C ALA A 229 -17.98 13.72 7.54
N GLU A 230 -18.76 12.64 7.45
CA GLU A 230 -19.33 11.96 8.62
C GLU A 230 -18.25 11.38 9.54
N HIS A 231 -17.20 10.77 8.97
CA HIS A 231 -16.09 10.23 9.73
C HIS A 231 -15.31 11.32 10.47
N VAL A 232 -15.01 12.41 9.78
CA VAL A 232 -14.32 13.56 10.37
C VAL A 232 -15.17 14.23 11.45
N ALA A 233 -16.49 14.28 11.28
CA ALA A 233 -17.40 14.82 12.29
C ALA A 233 -17.43 13.98 13.58
N ARG A 234 -17.28 12.65 13.47
CA ARG A 234 -17.24 11.73 14.61
C ARG A 234 -15.87 11.70 15.31
N ALA A 235 -14.78 12.04 14.62
CA ALA A 235 -13.45 12.11 15.20
C ALA A 235 -13.34 13.36 16.08
N ARG A 236 -13.15 13.17 17.40
CA ARG A 236 -13.03 14.29 18.38
C ARG A 236 -11.77 15.13 18.22
N GLU A 237 -10.74 14.66 17.48
CA GLU A 237 -9.48 15.36 17.29
C GLU A 237 -9.05 15.42 15.81
N PRO A 238 -8.52 16.58 15.32
CA PRO A 238 -8.10 16.76 13.92
C PRO A 238 -6.95 15.82 13.46
N GLY A 239 -6.13 15.31 14.41
CA GLY A 239 -5.08 14.32 14.13
C GLY A 239 -5.54 12.87 14.16
N GLY A 240 -6.77 12.62 14.58
CA GLY A 240 -7.36 11.27 14.69
C GLY A 240 -7.59 10.61 13.32
N PHE A 241 -7.72 11.41 12.25
CA PHE A 241 -8.03 10.88 10.93
C PHE A 241 -6.82 10.22 10.26
N ALA A 242 -5.63 10.80 10.34
CA ALA A 242 -4.41 10.16 9.85
C ALA A 242 -4.16 8.85 10.61
N ARG A 243 -4.30 8.87 11.94
CA ARG A 243 -4.29 7.67 12.80
C ARG A 243 -5.41 6.68 12.49
N TRP A 244 -6.57 7.18 12.07
CA TRP A 244 -7.71 6.32 11.68
C TRP A 244 -7.47 5.66 10.32
N LEU A 245 -6.90 6.34 9.33
CA LEU A 245 -6.44 5.72 8.07
C LEU A 245 -5.38 4.66 8.35
N GLU A 246 -4.43 4.94 9.24
CA GLU A 246 -3.44 3.98 9.73
C GLU A 246 -4.10 2.82 10.49
N GLY A 247 -5.11 3.12 11.32
CA GLY A 247 -5.87 2.14 12.08
C GLY A 247 -6.72 1.21 11.19
N LEU A 248 -7.38 1.74 10.16
CA LEU A 248 -8.14 0.94 9.17
C LEU A 248 -7.21 0.04 8.37
N ALA A 249 -6.06 0.54 7.95
CA ALA A 249 -5.03 -0.25 7.32
C ALA A 249 -4.54 -1.38 8.22
N SER A 250 -4.36 -1.10 9.51
CA SER A 250 -3.99 -2.06 10.54
C SER A 250 -5.08 -3.09 10.80
N VAL A 251 -6.36 -2.68 10.84
CA VAL A 251 -7.51 -3.58 11.07
C VAL A 251 -7.73 -4.51 9.88
N LEU A 252 -7.64 -4.00 8.64
CA LEU A 252 -7.69 -4.83 7.44
C LEU A 252 -6.49 -5.80 7.38
N GLY A 253 -5.31 -5.37 7.79
CA GLY A 253 -4.11 -6.21 7.92
C GLY A 253 -4.17 -7.20 9.10
N SER A 254 -4.90 -6.91 10.18
CA SER A 254 -5.03 -7.79 11.35
C SER A 254 -6.16 -8.82 11.21
N ALA A 255 -7.23 -8.50 10.49
CA ALA A 255 -8.29 -9.45 10.17
C ALA A 255 -7.76 -10.62 9.33
N THR A 256 -6.83 -10.33 8.40
CA THR A 256 -6.15 -11.38 7.61
C THR A 256 -5.11 -12.17 8.40
N ARG A 257 -4.48 -11.57 9.44
CA ARG A 257 -3.58 -12.32 10.35
C ARG A 257 -4.34 -13.32 11.25
N ARG A 258 -5.58 -13.03 11.62
CA ARG A 258 -6.43 -13.99 12.38
C ARG A 258 -6.87 -15.17 11.52
N ALA A 259 -7.14 -14.95 10.24
CA ALA A 259 -7.57 -16.02 9.32
C ALA A 259 -6.42 -16.98 8.92
N THR A 260 -5.15 -16.60 9.13
CA THR A 260 -3.97 -17.42 8.78
C THR A 260 -3.29 -18.09 9.97
N ARG A 261 -3.84 -17.99 11.18
CA ARG A 261 -3.32 -18.75 12.32
C ARG A 261 -3.74 -20.22 12.13
N PRO A 262 -2.82 -21.17 11.88
CA PRO A 262 -3.19 -22.58 11.87
C PRO A 262 -3.73 -22.93 13.23
N GLN A 263 -4.92 -23.52 13.30
CA GLN A 263 -5.40 -24.21 14.49
C GLN A 263 -4.29 -25.16 14.93
N ALA A 264 -3.73 -24.90 16.09
CA ALA A 264 -2.80 -25.83 16.72
C ALA A 264 -3.55 -27.17 16.85
N ALA A 265 -3.07 -28.19 16.16
CA ALA A 265 -3.56 -29.54 16.26
C ALA A 265 -3.60 -29.91 17.74
N ALA A 266 -4.78 -30.28 18.22
CA ALA A 266 -5.01 -30.79 19.57
C ALA A 266 -4.04 -31.96 19.78
N ARG A 267 -3.18 -31.84 20.79
CA ARG A 267 -2.35 -32.94 21.27
C ARG A 267 -3.31 -34.05 21.73
N PRO A 268 -3.12 -35.31 21.30
CA PRO A 268 -3.89 -36.40 21.88
C PRO A 268 -3.51 -36.54 23.36
N ALA A 269 -4.51 -36.71 24.21
CA ALA A 269 -4.36 -36.95 25.62
C ALA A 269 -3.54 -38.22 25.86
N PRO A 270 -2.71 -38.30 26.94
CA PRO A 270 -2.00 -39.54 27.29
C PRO A 270 -3.03 -40.54 27.80
N GLY A 271 -3.15 -41.68 27.08
CA GLY A 271 -3.96 -42.80 27.46
C GLY A 271 -3.45 -43.41 28.75
N GLY A 272 -4.31 -43.42 29.78
CA GLY A 272 -4.10 -44.15 31.02
C GLY A 272 -4.14 -45.64 30.79
N GLY A 273 -3.03 -46.31 30.92
CA GLY A 273 -2.95 -47.77 31.02
C GLY A 273 -2.95 -48.18 32.49
N LYS A 274 -4.02 -48.79 32.96
CA LYS A 274 -4.04 -49.70 34.14
C LYS A 274 -3.74 -51.10 33.59
N GLY A 275 -2.80 -51.80 34.09
CA GLY A 275 -2.63 -52.48 35.31
C GLY A 275 -2.93 -53.98 35.23
N ALA A 276 -2.26 -54.77 35.98
CA ALA A 276 -2.35 -56.19 36.27
C ALA A 276 -1.47 -57.08 35.34
N GLY A 277 -0.46 -57.76 35.79
CA GLY A 277 -0.32 -58.52 37.02
C GLY A 277 0.09 -59.90 36.65
N GLN A 278 0.99 -60.44 37.37
CA GLN A 278 1.38 -61.84 37.55
C GLN A 278 2.71 -62.28 36.97
N GLY A 279 3.54 -62.57 37.92
CA GLY A 279 4.89 -63.07 37.85
C GLY A 279 4.94 -64.61 37.72
N PRO A 280 6.06 -65.17 38.05
CA PRO A 280 6.76 -66.18 37.25
C PRO A 280 6.41 -67.63 37.69
N PRO A 281 6.94 -68.63 37.03
CA PRO A 281 8.14 -69.28 37.52
C PRO A 281 9.09 -69.91 36.46
N SER A 282 10.39 -69.84 36.73
CA SER A 282 11.33 -70.89 36.96
C SER A 282 11.45 -72.07 35.98
N ARG A 283 12.77 -72.39 35.66
CA ARG A 283 13.39 -73.64 35.21
C ARG A 283 13.39 -73.86 33.69
N ALA A 284 14.51 -74.10 33.10
CA ALA A 284 15.66 -74.90 33.25
C ALA A 284 16.76 -74.31 32.32
#